data_fb38bbd1848e2133025ea6afa59c3dcf
#
_entry.id   fb38bbd1848e2133025ea6afa59c3dcf
#
_cell.length_a   1.000
_cell.length_b   1.000
_cell.length_c   1.000
_cell.angle_alpha   90.00
_cell.angle_beta   90.00
_cell.angle_gamma   90.00
#
_symmetry.space_group_name_H-M   'P 1'
#
loop_
_entity.id
_entity.type
_entity.pdbx_description
1 polymer ?
#
loop_
_entity_poly.entity_id
_entity_poly.type
_entity_poly.pdbx_seq_one_letter_code
_entity_poly.pdbx_strand_id
1 'polypeptide(L)'
;MRKIREVLRLHFLGLSQRQIAASCAVGQATVSEYLKAAEVAGLKWPDIAEWGEDRLTETVAPSREKPVHRNQPPEPDYADIRHELQTNKHVTLQLLWEEYREKNPEGYRYSRFCDLYRGWLRRQEVVLRHEHRAGEKLFDDYAGDTIPVHNTATGEVTPAEIFVAVLGASSYTYSEATGTQRLSDWIGAHMRTFEFLGGVPEIVVPDNLKSGVTKACRYEPSVNRTYEEMAAHYGVAVVPARRAKPRDKAKVEAGVLVVERWILAALRKRKFFSLAEVNQAIQELLMRLNDRPFRKREGSRRSLFESLDKPALRALPAERYEYGDWETHRVNIDYHVAFDNHWYSVPYQLTQQEVEVRATATTVEVFHRGLRVASHARSHVPHDATTVNDHRPKAHQRHLEWTPSRLVDWAKTIGPATAELFDRIMAGKRHPEQGYRSCLGVLRLSKQYTSQRVEAAARRAIALDACSYQSVKSILQCHLDSQTIEPAAEPKPPLDHPNIRGSEYFDTGEEPTVQ
;
A
#
# COMPACT_ATOMS: atom_id res chain seq x y z
N MET A 1 -49.08 -19.72 -18.65
CA MET A 1 -49.40 -20.64 -19.76
C MET A 1 -50.89 -20.57 -20.02
N ARG A 2 -51.31 -20.43 -21.27
CA ARG A 2 -52.73 -20.46 -21.67
C ARG A 2 -53.16 -21.90 -21.72
N LYS A 3 -54.22 -22.30 -20.98
CA LYS A 3 -54.69 -23.70 -20.88
C LYS A 3 -55.83 -23.95 -21.87
N ILE A 4 -55.68 -23.49 -23.11
CA ILE A 4 -56.77 -23.57 -24.13
C ILE A 4 -57.14 -25.00 -24.43
N ARG A 5 -56.17 -25.88 -24.67
CA ARG A 5 -56.38 -27.28 -24.94
C ARG A 5 -57.21 -27.95 -23.84
N GLU A 6 -56.86 -27.73 -22.59
CA GLU A 6 -57.52 -28.35 -21.46
C GLU A 6 -58.94 -27.84 -21.27
N VAL A 7 -59.18 -26.53 -21.51
CA VAL A 7 -60.54 -25.97 -21.52
C VAL A 7 -61.41 -26.60 -22.57
N LEU A 8 -60.90 -26.76 -23.80
CA LEU A 8 -61.67 -27.40 -24.90
C LEU A 8 -61.90 -28.89 -24.65
N ARG A 9 -60.91 -29.61 -24.11
CA ARG A 9 -61.04 -31.04 -23.74
C ARG A 9 -62.14 -31.25 -22.68
N LEU A 10 -62.13 -30.46 -21.60
CA LEU A 10 -63.07 -30.56 -20.50
C LEU A 10 -64.50 -30.17 -20.95
N HIS A 11 -64.62 -29.23 -21.86
CA HIS A 11 -65.94 -28.88 -22.47
C HIS A 11 -66.50 -30.03 -23.29
N PHE A 12 -65.69 -30.69 -24.08
CA PHE A 12 -66.09 -31.87 -24.85
C PHE A 12 -66.54 -33.04 -23.95
N LEU A 13 -65.96 -33.17 -22.76
CA LEU A 13 -66.37 -34.12 -21.72
C LEU A 13 -67.70 -33.74 -21.01
N GLY A 14 -68.33 -32.62 -21.38
CA GLY A 14 -69.63 -32.19 -20.84
C GLY A 14 -69.60 -31.42 -19.54
N LEU A 15 -68.39 -30.96 -19.08
CA LEU A 15 -68.31 -30.16 -17.86
C LEU A 15 -68.83 -28.74 -18.07
N SER A 16 -69.50 -28.22 -17.04
CA SER A 16 -69.95 -26.83 -17.04
C SER A 16 -68.81 -25.81 -17.02
N GLN A 17 -69.02 -24.62 -17.56
CA GLN A 17 -67.99 -23.56 -17.58
C GLN A 17 -67.42 -23.24 -16.18
N ARG A 18 -68.23 -23.37 -15.11
CA ARG A 18 -67.76 -23.20 -13.71
C ARG A 18 -66.80 -24.29 -13.28
N GLN A 19 -67.12 -25.55 -13.63
CA GLN A 19 -66.25 -26.67 -13.32
C GLN A 19 -64.95 -26.61 -14.11
N ILE A 20 -64.98 -26.21 -15.38
CA ILE A 20 -63.80 -25.98 -16.23
C ILE A 20 -62.94 -24.88 -15.67
N ALA A 21 -63.56 -23.75 -15.27
CA ALA A 21 -62.86 -22.62 -14.67
C ALA A 21 -62.10 -23.01 -13.38
N ALA A 22 -62.76 -23.78 -12.52
CA ALA A 22 -62.16 -24.34 -11.29
C ALA A 22 -61.02 -25.31 -11.58
N SER A 23 -61.21 -26.25 -12.50
CA SER A 23 -60.24 -27.28 -12.87
C SER A 23 -59.00 -26.66 -13.52
N CYS A 24 -59.19 -25.73 -14.42
CA CYS A 24 -58.09 -25.07 -15.13
C CYS A 24 -57.45 -23.90 -14.36
N ALA A 25 -58.02 -23.50 -13.22
CA ALA A 25 -57.62 -22.29 -12.47
C ALA A 25 -57.55 -21.04 -13.36
N VAL A 26 -58.61 -20.82 -14.15
CA VAL A 26 -58.80 -19.67 -15.04
C VAL A 26 -60.15 -19.00 -14.74
N GLY A 27 -60.30 -17.73 -15.07
CA GLY A 27 -61.58 -17.05 -14.89
C GLY A 27 -62.70 -17.63 -15.77
N GLN A 28 -63.94 -17.68 -15.27
CA GLN A 28 -65.11 -18.18 -16.03
C GLN A 28 -65.31 -17.36 -17.32
N ALA A 29 -65.06 -16.04 -17.30
CA ALA A 29 -65.11 -15.18 -18.49
C ALA A 29 -64.10 -15.65 -19.56
N THR A 30 -62.89 -16.00 -19.16
CA THR A 30 -61.83 -16.52 -20.07
C THR A 30 -62.24 -17.89 -20.68
N VAL A 31 -62.85 -18.77 -19.88
CA VAL A 31 -63.41 -20.04 -20.39
C VAL A 31 -64.47 -19.76 -21.45
N SER A 32 -65.43 -18.86 -21.16
CA SER A 32 -66.48 -18.49 -22.11
C SER A 32 -65.92 -17.88 -23.41
N GLU A 33 -64.88 -17.03 -23.31
CA GLU A 33 -64.20 -16.45 -24.48
C GLU A 33 -63.55 -17.52 -25.35
N TYR A 34 -62.85 -18.48 -24.74
CA TYR A 34 -62.20 -19.56 -25.49
C TYR A 34 -63.18 -20.49 -26.15
N LEU A 35 -64.30 -20.83 -25.49
CA LEU A 35 -65.35 -21.67 -26.07
C LEU A 35 -66.06 -20.97 -27.23
N LYS A 36 -66.43 -19.69 -27.11
CA LYS A 36 -66.99 -18.90 -28.21
C LYS A 36 -66.06 -18.80 -29.41
N ALA A 37 -64.77 -18.56 -29.15
CA ALA A 37 -63.80 -18.47 -30.23
C ALA A 37 -63.60 -19.81 -30.94
N ALA A 38 -63.62 -20.91 -30.20
CA ALA A 38 -63.52 -22.25 -30.76
C ALA A 38 -64.78 -22.61 -31.57
N GLU A 39 -65.95 -22.21 -31.11
CA GLU A 39 -67.23 -22.38 -31.84
C GLU A 39 -67.25 -21.60 -33.16
N VAL A 40 -66.84 -20.33 -33.13
CA VAL A 40 -66.70 -19.49 -34.32
C VAL A 40 -65.70 -20.06 -35.31
N ALA A 41 -64.60 -20.64 -34.81
CA ALA A 41 -63.58 -21.31 -35.64
C ALA A 41 -63.98 -22.74 -36.09
N GLY A 42 -65.16 -23.22 -35.69
CA GLY A 42 -65.65 -24.56 -36.06
C GLY A 42 -64.83 -25.72 -35.49
N LEU A 43 -64.10 -25.50 -34.37
CA LEU A 43 -63.19 -26.48 -33.80
C LEU A 43 -63.95 -27.52 -32.97
N LYS A 44 -63.72 -28.79 -33.24
CA LYS A 44 -64.24 -29.94 -32.45
C LYS A 44 -63.06 -30.68 -31.80
N TRP A 45 -63.27 -31.13 -30.57
CA TRP A 45 -62.20 -31.75 -29.80
C TRP A 45 -61.48 -32.91 -30.51
N PRO A 46 -62.11 -33.88 -31.13
CA PRO A 46 -61.39 -34.93 -31.79
C PRO A 46 -60.40 -34.44 -32.83
N ASP A 47 -60.74 -33.38 -33.58
CA ASP A 47 -59.98 -32.86 -34.69
C ASP A 47 -58.73 -32.04 -34.24
N ILE A 48 -58.81 -31.50 -33.04
CA ILE A 48 -57.75 -30.61 -32.48
C ILE A 48 -56.92 -31.29 -31.40
N ALA A 49 -57.15 -32.58 -31.09
CA ALA A 49 -56.44 -33.28 -30.01
C ALA A 49 -54.93 -33.31 -30.21
N GLU A 50 -54.45 -33.38 -31.44
CA GLU A 50 -53.03 -33.41 -31.81
C GLU A 50 -52.43 -32.01 -32.11
N TRP A 51 -53.23 -30.92 -32.07
CA TRP A 51 -52.72 -29.58 -32.36
C TRP A 51 -51.75 -29.10 -31.26
N GLY A 52 -50.65 -28.49 -31.65
CA GLY A 52 -49.75 -27.79 -30.71
C GLY A 52 -50.41 -26.62 -30.02
N GLU A 53 -49.99 -26.26 -28.79
CA GLU A 53 -50.54 -25.13 -28.02
C GLU A 53 -50.41 -23.79 -28.77
N ASP A 54 -49.38 -23.64 -29.59
CA ASP A 54 -49.15 -22.41 -30.35
C ASP A 54 -50.25 -22.22 -31.42
N ARG A 55 -50.58 -23.29 -32.18
CA ARG A 55 -51.62 -23.28 -33.20
C ARG A 55 -53.02 -23.05 -32.60
N LEU A 56 -53.30 -23.65 -31.46
CA LEU A 56 -54.52 -23.44 -30.71
C LEU A 56 -54.63 -21.97 -30.20
N THR A 57 -53.52 -21.45 -29.77
CA THR A 57 -53.45 -20.05 -29.28
C THR A 57 -53.66 -19.07 -30.42
N GLU A 58 -53.10 -19.27 -31.58
CA GLU A 58 -53.31 -18.45 -32.76
C GLU A 58 -54.76 -18.47 -33.25
N THR A 59 -55.42 -19.63 -33.18
CA THR A 59 -56.77 -19.79 -33.70
C THR A 59 -57.85 -19.32 -32.70
N VAL A 60 -57.70 -19.69 -31.41
CA VAL A 60 -58.71 -19.45 -30.37
C VAL A 60 -58.47 -18.17 -29.56
N ALA A 61 -57.27 -17.76 -29.47
CA ALA A 61 -56.89 -16.49 -28.81
C ALA A 61 -55.89 -15.74 -29.67
N PRO A 62 -56.26 -15.34 -30.89
CA PRO A 62 -55.39 -14.50 -31.70
C PRO A 62 -54.93 -13.36 -30.84
N SER A 63 -53.65 -13.01 -30.95
CA SER A 63 -53.10 -11.91 -30.18
C SER A 63 -54.03 -10.72 -30.35
N ARG A 64 -54.79 -10.39 -29.30
CA ARG A 64 -55.50 -9.12 -29.30
C ARG A 64 -54.45 -8.09 -29.54
N GLU A 65 -54.38 -7.48 -30.71
CA GLU A 65 -53.75 -6.17 -30.86
C GLU A 65 -54.29 -5.37 -29.72
N LYS A 66 -53.42 -4.97 -28.79
CA LYS A 66 -53.82 -4.10 -27.69
C LYS A 66 -54.59 -2.97 -28.34
N PRO A 67 -55.84 -2.68 -27.91
CA PRO A 67 -56.61 -1.61 -28.52
C PRO A 67 -55.64 -0.41 -28.57
N VAL A 68 -55.35 0.08 -29.79
CA VAL A 68 -54.62 1.31 -29.98
C VAL A 68 -55.49 2.33 -29.31
N HIS A 69 -55.16 2.73 -28.08
CA HIS A 69 -55.81 3.85 -27.44
C HIS A 69 -55.58 5.02 -28.39
N ARG A 70 -56.64 5.46 -29.07
CA ARG A 70 -56.65 6.56 -30.04
C ARG A 70 -56.06 7.88 -29.52
N ASN A 71 -55.64 7.92 -28.25
CA ASN A 71 -55.04 9.07 -27.54
C ASN A 71 -53.70 8.73 -26.88
N GLN A 72 -52.93 7.70 -27.30
CA GLN A 72 -51.58 7.58 -26.81
C GLN A 72 -50.66 8.54 -27.61
N PRO A 73 -49.89 9.38 -26.91
CA PRO A 73 -48.89 10.21 -27.56
C PRO A 73 -47.91 9.33 -28.36
N PRO A 74 -47.37 9.82 -29.48
CA PRO A 74 -46.39 9.08 -30.26
C PRO A 74 -45.18 8.68 -29.40
N GLU A 75 -44.77 7.43 -29.51
CA GLU A 75 -43.59 6.95 -28.76
C GLU A 75 -42.34 7.66 -29.25
N PRO A 76 -41.46 8.11 -28.33
CA PRO A 76 -40.16 8.64 -28.69
C PRO A 76 -39.27 7.57 -29.34
N ASP A 77 -38.36 7.96 -30.25
CA ASP A 77 -37.33 7.06 -30.75
C ASP A 77 -36.27 6.88 -29.67
N TYR A 78 -36.38 5.80 -28.91
CA TYR A 78 -35.44 5.50 -27.82
C TYR A 78 -34.05 5.14 -28.32
N ALA A 79 -33.90 4.65 -29.55
CA ALA A 79 -32.60 4.31 -30.14
C ALA A 79 -31.81 5.58 -30.47
N ASP A 80 -32.51 6.56 -31.06
CA ASP A 80 -31.94 7.87 -31.35
C ASP A 80 -31.58 8.63 -30.06
N ILE A 81 -32.48 8.66 -29.08
CA ILE A 81 -32.20 9.23 -27.74
C ILE A 81 -30.93 8.64 -27.12
N ARG A 82 -30.75 7.33 -27.21
CA ARG A 82 -29.55 6.68 -26.71
C ARG A 82 -28.30 7.09 -27.49
N HIS A 83 -28.42 7.17 -28.79
CA HIS A 83 -27.32 7.57 -29.68
C HIS A 83 -26.86 8.99 -29.35
N GLU A 84 -27.80 9.93 -29.27
CA GLU A 84 -27.51 11.33 -28.92
C GLU A 84 -26.84 11.48 -27.56
N LEU A 85 -27.33 10.78 -26.52
CA LEU A 85 -26.74 10.80 -25.18
C LEU A 85 -25.33 10.18 -25.13
N GLN A 86 -25.00 9.27 -26.04
CA GLN A 86 -23.68 8.63 -26.08
C GLN A 86 -22.67 9.41 -26.94
N THR A 87 -23.14 10.06 -28.00
CA THR A 87 -22.29 10.74 -28.97
C THR A 87 -21.98 12.17 -28.55
N ASN A 88 -22.95 12.84 -27.93
CA ASN A 88 -22.86 14.27 -27.62
C ASN A 88 -22.69 14.51 -26.11
N LYS A 89 -21.54 15.02 -25.72
CA LYS A 89 -21.08 15.13 -24.31
C LYS A 89 -21.95 16.00 -23.40
N HIS A 90 -22.75 16.91 -23.94
CA HIS A 90 -23.56 17.87 -23.18
C HIS A 90 -25.07 17.70 -23.38
N VAL A 91 -25.50 16.71 -24.15
CA VAL A 91 -26.92 16.41 -24.35
C VAL A 91 -27.48 15.75 -23.09
N THR A 92 -28.66 16.21 -22.66
CA THR A 92 -29.35 15.69 -21.48
C THR A 92 -30.72 15.12 -21.88
N LEU A 93 -31.25 14.20 -21.05
CA LEU A 93 -32.61 13.68 -21.25
C LEU A 93 -33.66 14.79 -21.24
N GLN A 94 -33.40 15.87 -20.55
CA GLN A 94 -34.32 17.01 -20.50
C GLN A 94 -34.36 17.72 -21.85
N LEU A 95 -33.21 18.00 -22.48
CA LEU A 95 -33.13 18.62 -23.81
C LEU A 95 -33.84 17.74 -24.84
N LEU A 96 -33.56 16.44 -24.87
CA LEU A 96 -34.23 15.51 -25.80
C LEU A 96 -35.72 15.37 -25.58
N TRP A 97 -36.18 15.54 -24.33
CA TRP A 97 -37.58 15.60 -24.03
C TRP A 97 -38.22 16.93 -24.53
N GLU A 98 -37.54 18.06 -24.41
CA GLU A 98 -38.02 19.36 -24.93
C GLU A 98 -38.16 19.29 -26.46
N GLU A 99 -37.15 18.74 -27.17
CA GLU A 99 -37.20 18.52 -28.62
C GLU A 99 -38.35 17.55 -29.04
N TYR A 100 -38.57 16.49 -28.24
CA TYR A 100 -39.71 15.60 -28.44
C TYR A 100 -41.02 16.34 -28.26
N ARG A 101 -41.14 17.22 -27.26
CA ARG A 101 -42.36 18.02 -26.97
C ARG A 101 -42.63 19.08 -28.04
N GLU A 102 -41.57 19.66 -28.62
CA GLU A 102 -41.73 20.59 -29.76
C GLU A 102 -42.38 19.90 -30.97
N LYS A 103 -41.95 18.68 -31.26
CA LYS A 103 -42.52 17.88 -32.37
C LYS A 103 -43.92 17.30 -32.01
N ASN A 104 -44.17 17.10 -30.73
CA ASN A 104 -45.39 16.46 -30.21
C ASN A 104 -45.98 17.25 -29.02
N PRO A 105 -46.70 18.33 -29.22
CA PRO A 105 -47.22 19.18 -28.16
C PRO A 105 -48.08 18.44 -27.10
N GLU A 106 -48.81 17.39 -27.50
CA GLU A 106 -49.58 16.49 -26.62
C GLU A 106 -48.80 15.24 -26.17
N GLY A 107 -47.44 15.24 -26.36
CA GLY A 107 -46.56 14.13 -26.02
C GLY A 107 -46.45 13.84 -24.51
N TYR A 108 -45.67 12.83 -24.16
CA TYR A 108 -45.47 12.42 -22.77
C TYR A 108 -44.85 13.54 -21.93
N ARG A 109 -45.28 13.63 -20.66
CA ARG A 109 -44.62 14.47 -19.65
C ARG A 109 -43.23 13.91 -19.32
N TYR A 110 -42.35 14.78 -18.84
CA TYR A 110 -40.92 14.45 -18.61
C TYR A 110 -40.72 13.16 -17.79
N SER A 111 -41.40 13.02 -16.65
CA SER A 111 -41.29 11.83 -15.81
C SER A 111 -41.65 10.56 -16.57
N ARG A 112 -42.76 10.58 -17.34
CA ARG A 112 -43.20 9.41 -18.13
C ARG A 112 -42.25 9.11 -19.29
N PHE A 113 -41.75 10.13 -19.96
CA PHE A 113 -40.71 10.01 -21.01
C PHE A 113 -39.45 9.32 -20.46
N CYS A 114 -38.92 9.76 -19.30
CA CYS A 114 -37.78 9.13 -18.64
C CYS A 114 -38.07 7.68 -18.23
N ASP A 115 -39.26 7.38 -17.72
CA ASP A 115 -39.65 6.02 -17.32
C ASP A 115 -39.72 5.06 -18.52
N LEU A 116 -40.30 5.54 -19.62
CA LEU A 116 -40.37 4.77 -20.87
C LEU A 116 -39.00 4.51 -21.44
N TYR A 117 -38.13 5.53 -21.49
CA TYR A 117 -36.73 5.37 -21.92
C TYR A 117 -35.95 4.38 -21.04
N ARG A 118 -36.04 4.52 -19.71
CA ARG A 118 -35.40 3.58 -18.77
C ARG A 118 -35.95 2.16 -18.94
N GLY A 119 -37.25 2.02 -19.16
CA GLY A 119 -37.90 0.73 -19.42
C GLY A 119 -37.42 0.09 -20.73
N TRP A 120 -37.22 0.89 -21.77
CA TRP A 120 -36.67 0.47 -23.04
C TRP A 120 -35.19 0.08 -22.89
N LEU A 121 -34.38 0.91 -22.20
CA LEU A 121 -32.96 0.67 -21.94
C LEU A 121 -32.74 -0.67 -21.22
N ARG A 122 -33.53 -0.96 -20.18
CA ARG A 122 -33.48 -2.24 -19.45
C ARG A 122 -33.77 -3.46 -20.34
N ARG A 123 -34.58 -3.32 -21.37
CA ARG A 123 -34.89 -4.39 -22.34
C ARG A 123 -33.75 -4.59 -23.34
N GLN A 124 -32.98 -3.54 -23.64
CA GLN A 124 -31.82 -3.61 -24.55
C GLN A 124 -30.55 -4.09 -23.86
N GLU A 125 -30.49 -4.01 -22.53
CA GLU A 125 -29.34 -4.50 -21.77
C GLU A 125 -29.36 -6.02 -21.71
N VAL A 126 -28.72 -6.65 -22.69
CA VAL A 126 -28.33 -8.05 -22.61
C VAL A 126 -27.17 -8.14 -21.61
N VAL A 127 -27.45 -8.60 -20.41
CA VAL A 127 -26.44 -8.82 -19.36
C VAL A 127 -25.81 -10.18 -19.57
N LEU A 128 -24.54 -10.21 -19.98
CA LEU A 128 -23.75 -11.44 -19.94
C LEU A 128 -23.61 -11.86 -18.47
N ARG A 129 -24.11 -13.04 -18.12
CA ARG A 129 -23.94 -13.59 -16.79
C ARG A 129 -22.47 -14.00 -16.64
N HIS A 130 -21.70 -13.26 -15.86
CA HIS A 130 -20.33 -13.64 -15.56
C HIS A 130 -20.34 -14.89 -14.68
N GLU A 131 -19.80 -15.97 -15.19
CA GLU A 131 -19.47 -17.14 -14.40
C GLU A 131 -18.10 -16.92 -13.76
N HIS A 132 -18.02 -17.09 -12.45
CA HIS A 132 -16.77 -17.00 -11.70
C HIS A 132 -16.29 -18.40 -11.39
N ARG A 133 -15.07 -18.72 -11.78
CA ARG A 133 -14.42 -20.00 -11.44
C ARG A 133 -14.05 -20.00 -9.95
N ALA A 134 -14.10 -21.17 -9.35
CA ALA A 134 -13.73 -21.36 -7.95
C ALA A 134 -12.25 -21.03 -7.74
N GLY A 135 -11.94 -20.31 -6.66
CA GLY A 135 -10.59 -19.90 -6.30
C GLY A 135 -9.93 -18.85 -7.22
N GLU A 136 -10.62 -18.43 -8.31
CA GLU A 136 -10.01 -17.55 -9.31
C GLU A 136 -9.92 -16.11 -8.84
N LYS A 137 -11.05 -15.48 -8.48
CA LYS A 137 -11.11 -14.01 -8.26
C LYS A 137 -11.57 -13.64 -6.87
N LEU A 138 -10.81 -12.76 -6.24
CA LEU A 138 -11.20 -11.98 -5.08
C LEU A 138 -11.43 -10.53 -5.52
N PHE A 139 -12.57 -9.97 -5.20
CA PHE A 139 -12.93 -8.58 -5.45
C PHE A 139 -12.89 -7.82 -4.14
N ASP A 140 -12.27 -6.65 -4.13
CA ASP A 140 -12.07 -5.87 -2.92
C ASP A 140 -12.28 -4.37 -3.14
N ASP A 141 -12.76 -3.70 -2.11
CA ASP A 141 -13.04 -2.26 -2.08
C ASP A 141 -13.16 -1.78 -0.63
N TYR A 142 -13.17 -0.46 -0.44
CA TYR A 142 -13.65 0.15 0.79
C TYR A 142 -15.13 0.52 0.67
N ALA A 143 -15.90 0.28 1.73
CA ALA A 143 -17.26 0.78 1.82
C ALA A 143 -17.23 2.32 1.90
N GLY A 144 -18.29 2.96 1.36
CA GLY A 144 -18.44 4.42 1.46
C GLY A 144 -18.75 4.89 2.88
N ASP A 145 -19.40 4.04 3.68
CA ASP A 145 -19.78 4.31 5.06
C ASP A 145 -18.66 3.93 6.03
N THR A 146 -18.45 4.75 7.08
CA THR A 146 -17.46 4.56 8.13
C THR A 146 -18.11 4.31 9.49
N ILE A 147 -17.36 3.76 10.45
CA ILE A 147 -17.79 3.60 11.85
C ILE A 147 -17.02 4.58 12.72
N PRO A 148 -17.70 5.45 13.52
CA PRO A 148 -17.04 6.36 14.44
C PRO A 148 -16.42 5.63 15.62
N VAL A 149 -15.12 5.90 15.87
CA VAL A 149 -14.37 5.42 17.05
C VAL A 149 -14.06 6.61 17.94
N HIS A 150 -14.47 6.53 19.21
CA HIS A 150 -14.34 7.60 20.18
C HIS A 150 -13.07 7.40 21.02
N ASN A 151 -12.22 8.40 21.09
CA ASN A 151 -11.10 8.41 22.03
C ASN A 151 -11.60 8.78 23.42
N THR A 152 -11.44 7.87 24.40
CA THR A 152 -11.91 8.08 25.77
C THR A 152 -11.15 9.18 26.52
N ALA A 153 -9.90 9.45 26.14
CA ALA A 153 -9.04 10.44 26.80
C ALA A 153 -9.24 11.86 26.25
N THR A 154 -9.40 11.99 24.91
CA THR A 154 -9.48 13.30 24.24
C THR A 154 -10.91 13.68 23.83
N GLY A 155 -11.83 12.72 23.78
CA GLY A 155 -13.17 12.91 23.24
C GLY A 155 -13.23 13.03 21.71
N GLU A 156 -12.10 12.93 21.03
CA GLU A 156 -12.01 12.99 19.58
C GLU A 156 -12.69 11.78 18.92
N VAL A 157 -13.32 12.00 17.78
CA VAL A 157 -13.99 10.94 17.00
C VAL A 157 -13.25 10.76 15.70
N THR A 158 -12.66 9.58 15.50
CA THR A 158 -11.99 9.20 14.26
C THR A 158 -12.84 8.21 13.48
N PRO A 159 -13.07 8.41 12.17
CA PRO A 159 -13.78 7.43 11.35
C PRO A 159 -12.88 6.21 11.11
N ALA A 160 -13.43 5.01 11.32
CA ALA A 160 -12.81 3.77 10.89
C ALA A 160 -13.32 3.42 9.49
N GLU A 161 -12.41 3.19 8.57
CA GLU A 161 -12.68 2.81 7.19
C GLU A 161 -12.99 1.31 7.11
N ILE A 162 -13.94 0.92 6.27
CA ILE A 162 -14.40 -0.47 6.22
C ILE A 162 -13.95 -1.13 4.93
N PHE A 163 -12.99 -2.04 5.06
CA PHE A 163 -12.52 -2.88 3.98
C PHE A 163 -13.47 -4.06 3.75
N VAL A 164 -13.73 -4.38 2.49
CA VAL A 164 -14.60 -5.50 2.08
C VAL A 164 -13.92 -6.29 0.96
N ALA A 165 -13.85 -7.60 1.12
CA ALA A 165 -13.35 -8.52 0.10
C ALA A 165 -14.34 -9.66 -0.12
N VAL A 166 -14.60 -10.04 -1.39
CA VAL A 166 -15.62 -11.03 -1.77
C VAL A 166 -15.10 -11.98 -2.83
N LEU A 167 -15.15 -13.28 -2.56
CA LEU A 167 -14.83 -14.30 -3.56
C LEU A 167 -15.87 -14.37 -4.68
N GLY A 168 -15.40 -14.57 -5.90
CA GLY A 168 -16.24 -14.59 -7.10
C GLY A 168 -17.30 -15.67 -7.09
N ALA A 169 -16.95 -16.93 -6.86
CA ALA A 169 -17.84 -18.07 -6.99
C ALA A 169 -18.79 -18.22 -5.79
N SER A 170 -18.30 -18.35 -4.57
CA SER A 170 -19.11 -18.54 -3.36
C SER A 170 -19.81 -17.28 -2.88
N SER A 171 -19.28 -16.10 -3.21
CA SER A 171 -19.58 -14.82 -2.55
C SER A 171 -19.21 -14.83 -1.06
N TYR A 172 -18.28 -15.67 -0.64
CA TYR A 172 -17.75 -15.64 0.71
C TYR A 172 -17.08 -14.30 0.96
N THR A 173 -17.46 -13.66 2.05
CA THR A 173 -17.16 -12.27 2.29
C THR A 173 -16.24 -12.15 3.50
N TYR A 174 -15.22 -11.32 3.38
CA TYR A 174 -14.41 -10.79 4.47
C TYR A 174 -14.65 -9.30 4.62
N SER A 175 -14.60 -8.80 5.84
CA SER A 175 -14.68 -7.38 6.13
C SER A 175 -13.98 -7.07 7.45
N GLU A 176 -13.32 -5.92 7.50
CA GLU A 176 -12.70 -5.38 8.70
C GLU A 176 -12.69 -3.85 8.68
N ALA A 177 -12.51 -3.25 9.84
CA ALA A 177 -12.26 -1.83 9.99
C ALA A 177 -10.75 -1.57 10.02
N THR A 178 -10.31 -0.56 9.28
CA THR A 178 -8.94 -0.03 9.28
C THR A 178 -8.91 1.41 9.75
N GLY A 179 -7.76 1.89 10.22
CA GLY A 179 -7.61 3.28 10.66
C GLY A 179 -7.66 4.28 9.51
N THR A 180 -7.15 3.87 8.34
CA THR A 180 -7.07 4.70 7.14
C THR A 180 -7.23 3.84 5.88
N GLN A 181 -7.35 4.49 4.72
CA GLN A 181 -7.25 3.83 3.41
C GLN A 181 -5.82 3.90 2.83
N ARG A 182 -4.79 4.11 3.67
CA ARG A 182 -3.41 4.16 3.20
C ARG A 182 -2.94 2.78 2.72
N LEU A 183 -1.86 2.78 1.94
CA LEU A 183 -1.32 1.57 1.34
C LEU A 183 -0.97 0.49 2.38
N SER A 184 -0.44 0.88 3.54
CA SER A 184 -0.13 -0.03 4.65
C SER A 184 -1.37 -0.76 5.19
N ASP A 185 -2.48 -0.02 5.39
CA ASP A 185 -3.74 -0.59 5.86
C ASP A 185 -4.38 -1.48 4.77
N TRP A 186 -4.31 -1.03 3.52
CA TRP A 186 -4.78 -1.77 2.35
C TRP A 186 -4.08 -3.12 2.19
N ILE A 187 -2.74 -3.13 2.19
CA ILE A 187 -1.95 -4.35 2.10
C ILE A 187 -2.18 -5.24 3.33
N GLY A 188 -2.22 -4.64 4.52
CA GLY A 188 -2.54 -5.37 5.76
C GLY A 188 -3.90 -6.06 5.71
N ALA A 189 -4.91 -5.42 5.13
CA ALA A 189 -6.25 -5.97 4.95
C ALA A 189 -6.25 -7.17 3.99
N HIS A 190 -5.49 -7.11 2.89
CA HIS A 190 -5.32 -8.26 1.98
C HIS A 190 -4.67 -9.46 2.68
N MET A 191 -3.60 -9.21 3.44
CA MET A 191 -2.91 -10.27 4.18
C MET A 191 -3.86 -10.99 5.15
N ARG A 192 -4.63 -10.22 5.94
CA ARG A 192 -5.63 -10.77 6.87
C ARG A 192 -6.79 -11.45 6.14
N THR A 193 -7.14 -10.97 4.95
CA THR A 193 -8.12 -11.64 4.08
C THR A 193 -7.63 -13.02 3.66
N PHE A 194 -6.40 -13.14 3.19
CA PHE A 194 -5.83 -14.44 2.80
C PHE A 194 -5.73 -15.40 4.00
N GLU A 195 -5.35 -14.89 5.17
CA GLU A 195 -5.35 -15.66 6.42
C GLU A 195 -6.75 -16.14 6.80
N PHE A 196 -7.77 -15.28 6.70
CA PHE A 196 -9.17 -15.62 6.96
C PHE A 196 -9.70 -16.68 5.98
N LEU A 197 -9.33 -16.60 4.71
CA LEU A 197 -9.67 -17.58 3.70
C LEU A 197 -8.91 -18.90 3.87
N GLY A 198 -7.77 -18.88 4.57
CA GLY A 198 -6.87 -20.02 4.70
C GLY A 198 -6.19 -20.39 3.36
N GLY A 199 -6.07 -19.44 2.44
CA GLY A 199 -5.45 -19.62 1.13
C GLY A 199 -5.49 -18.37 0.27
N VAL A 200 -4.87 -18.44 -0.90
CA VAL A 200 -4.66 -17.32 -1.82
C VAL A 200 -5.42 -17.55 -3.12
N PRO A 201 -6.25 -16.59 -3.59
CA PRO A 201 -6.90 -16.65 -4.90
C PRO A 201 -5.88 -16.48 -6.04
N GLU A 202 -6.25 -16.80 -7.27
CA GLU A 202 -5.38 -16.57 -8.44
C GLU A 202 -5.24 -15.09 -8.76
N ILE A 203 -6.33 -14.33 -8.64
CA ILE A 203 -6.44 -12.93 -9.06
C ILE A 203 -7.13 -12.11 -7.96
N VAL A 204 -6.56 -10.96 -7.64
CA VAL A 204 -7.20 -9.89 -6.87
C VAL A 204 -7.65 -8.80 -7.83
N VAL A 205 -8.90 -8.37 -7.70
CA VAL A 205 -9.54 -7.35 -8.55
C VAL A 205 -9.91 -6.14 -7.68
N PRO A 206 -8.94 -5.26 -7.39
CA PRO A 206 -9.21 -4.05 -6.62
C PRO A 206 -10.02 -3.04 -7.44
N ASP A 207 -10.89 -2.27 -6.77
CA ASP A 207 -11.35 -1.03 -7.37
C ASP A 207 -10.17 -0.03 -7.43
N ASN A 208 -10.15 0.86 -8.44
CA ASN A 208 -9.09 1.84 -8.70
C ASN A 208 -8.83 2.76 -7.49
N LEU A 209 -8.40 2.18 -6.38
CA LEU A 209 -8.03 2.91 -5.18
C LEU A 209 -6.72 3.66 -5.44
N LYS A 210 -6.69 4.96 -5.15
CA LYS A 210 -5.48 5.79 -5.30
C LYS A 210 -4.28 5.23 -4.53
N SER A 211 -4.53 4.49 -3.46
CA SER A 211 -3.50 3.86 -2.63
C SER A 211 -2.81 2.67 -3.32
N GLY A 212 -3.55 1.89 -4.12
CA GLY A 212 -3.01 0.71 -4.81
C GLY A 212 -2.53 0.99 -6.23
N VAL A 213 -2.91 2.13 -6.83
CA VAL A 213 -2.63 2.46 -8.23
C VAL A 213 -1.94 3.81 -8.33
N THR A 214 -0.68 3.82 -8.73
CA THR A 214 0.18 5.02 -8.82
C THR A 214 -0.23 5.94 -9.98
N LYS A 215 -0.71 5.36 -11.10
CA LYS A 215 -1.24 6.09 -12.26
C LYS A 215 -2.52 5.43 -12.76
N ALA A 216 -3.62 6.13 -12.62
CA ALA A 216 -4.87 5.72 -13.23
C ALA A 216 -4.84 6.00 -14.72
N CYS A 217 -4.24 5.12 -15.52
CA CYS A 217 -4.30 5.18 -16.98
C CYS A 217 -5.53 4.40 -17.48
N ARG A 218 -6.12 4.87 -18.60
CA ARG A 218 -7.31 4.23 -19.19
C ARG A 218 -7.01 2.82 -19.72
N TYR A 219 -5.75 2.55 -20.06
CA TYR A 219 -5.32 1.33 -20.73
C TYR A 219 -4.44 0.44 -19.83
N GLU A 220 -3.56 1.01 -19.00
CA GLU A 220 -2.64 0.29 -18.12
C GLU A 220 -2.50 1.04 -16.79
N PRO A 221 -3.30 0.73 -15.77
CA PRO A 221 -3.08 1.28 -14.43
C PRO A 221 -1.81 0.66 -13.86
N SER A 222 -0.79 1.48 -13.58
CA SER A 222 0.41 1.00 -12.88
C SER A 222 0.09 0.76 -11.41
N VAL A 223 0.33 -0.46 -10.96
CA VAL A 223 0.17 -0.86 -9.56
C VAL A 223 1.32 -0.27 -8.75
N ASN A 224 1.08 0.04 -7.48
CA ASN A 224 2.13 0.51 -6.57
C ASN A 224 3.15 -0.62 -6.33
N ARG A 225 4.44 -0.30 -6.32
CA ARG A 225 5.54 -1.27 -6.17
C ARG A 225 5.41 -2.16 -4.93
N THR A 226 5.06 -1.59 -3.79
CA THR A 226 4.85 -2.35 -2.53
C THR A 226 3.69 -3.34 -2.67
N TYR A 227 2.64 -2.96 -3.40
CA TYR A 227 1.52 -3.84 -3.68
C TYR A 227 1.88 -4.97 -4.65
N GLU A 228 2.71 -4.67 -5.67
CA GLU A 228 3.29 -5.69 -6.58
C GLU A 228 4.18 -6.68 -5.82
N GLU A 229 4.99 -6.19 -4.88
CA GLU A 229 5.83 -7.02 -4.04
C GLU A 229 5.01 -7.98 -3.15
N MET A 230 3.95 -7.48 -2.52
CA MET A 230 3.00 -8.30 -1.77
C MET A 230 2.34 -9.33 -2.67
N ALA A 231 1.89 -8.93 -3.86
CA ALA A 231 1.27 -9.82 -4.83
C ALA A 231 2.23 -10.92 -5.29
N ALA A 232 3.50 -10.58 -5.54
CA ALA A 232 4.54 -11.54 -5.89
C ALA A 232 4.84 -12.52 -4.75
N HIS A 233 4.90 -12.03 -3.49
CA HIS A 233 5.10 -12.87 -2.30
C HIS A 233 4.01 -13.93 -2.13
N TYR A 234 2.74 -13.55 -2.29
CA TYR A 234 1.59 -14.46 -2.24
C TYR A 234 1.36 -15.19 -3.57
N GLY A 235 2.08 -14.83 -4.62
CA GLY A 235 1.93 -15.39 -5.96
C GLY A 235 0.57 -15.05 -6.59
N VAL A 236 -0.10 -13.96 -6.25
CA VAL A 236 -1.40 -13.53 -6.77
C VAL A 236 -1.23 -12.49 -7.87
N ALA A 237 -2.07 -12.54 -8.90
CA ALA A 237 -2.11 -11.50 -9.92
C ALA A 237 -3.05 -10.37 -9.49
N VAL A 238 -2.60 -9.12 -9.61
CA VAL A 238 -3.44 -7.94 -9.36
C VAL A 238 -3.95 -7.41 -10.69
N VAL A 239 -5.27 -7.42 -10.89
CA VAL A 239 -5.92 -6.95 -12.12
C VAL A 239 -6.96 -5.89 -11.76
N PRO A 240 -6.61 -4.61 -11.73
CA PRO A 240 -7.54 -3.54 -11.37
C PRO A 240 -8.78 -3.52 -12.27
N ALA A 241 -9.95 -3.24 -11.68
CA ALA A 241 -11.19 -3.12 -12.40
C ALA A 241 -11.12 -1.98 -13.44
N ARG A 242 -11.65 -2.21 -14.65
CA ARG A 242 -11.61 -1.21 -15.73
C ARG A 242 -12.48 0.00 -15.40
N ARG A 243 -11.93 1.21 -15.58
CA ARG A 243 -12.69 2.45 -15.46
C ARG A 243 -13.89 2.47 -16.42
N ALA A 244 -15.01 3.02 -15.95
CA ALA A 244 -16.25 3.19 -16.71
C ALA A 244 -16.90 1.88 -17.23
N LYS A 245 -16.57 0.73 -16.64
CA LYS A 245 -17.29 -0.54 -16.87
C LYS A 245 -17.92 -1.03 -15.55
N PRO A 246 -19.11 -0.54 -15.17
CA PRO A 246 -19.79 -0.91 -13.91
C PRO A 246 -19.97 -2.43 -13.73
N ARG A 247 -20.04 -3.15 -14.83
CA ARG A 247 -20.22 -4.62 -14.81
C ARG A 247 -19.03 -5.38 -14.21
N ASP A 248 -17.81 -4.86 -14.36
CA ASP A 248 -16.60 -5.49 -13.78
C ASP A 248 -16.62 -5.38 -12.24
N LYS A 249 -17.32 -4.36 -11.70
CA LYS A 249 -17.46 -4.07 -10.27
C LYS A 249 -18.70 -4.63 -9.60
N ALA A 250 -19.69 -5.08 -10.39
CA ALA A 250 -21.00 -5.50 -9.88
C ALA A 250 -20.93 -6.52 -8.72
N LYS A 251 -19.87 -7.34 -8.69
CA LYS A 251 -19.68 -8.33 -7.62
C LYS A 251 -19.22 -7.68 -6.31
N VAL A 252 -18.24 -6.78 -6.35
CA VAL A 252 -17.77 -6.07 -5.15
C VAL A 252 -18.81 -5.07 -4.67
N GLU A 253 -19.46 -4.32 -5.55
CA GLU A 253 -20.55 -3.40 -5.19
C GLU A 253 -21.69 -4.13 -4.48
N ALA A 254 -22.08 -5.31 -4.98
CA ALA A 254 -23.05 -6.16 -4.30
C ALA A 254 -22.55 -6.64 -2.93
N GLY A 255 -21.25 -6.94 -2.80
CA GLY A 255 -20.62 -7.34 -1.54
C GLY A 255 -20.59 -6.20 -0.53
N VAL A 256 -20.14 -5.03 -0.93
CA VAL A 256 -20.16 -3.80 -0.12
C VAL A 256 -21.57 -3.51 0.39
N LEU A 257 -22.56 -3.47 -0.50
CA LEU A 257 -23.96 -3.23 -0.13
C LEU A 257 -24.50 -4.29 0.87
N VAL A 258 -24.05 -5.52 0.77
CA VAL A 258 -24.41 -6.57 1.74
C VAL A 258 -23.78 -6.31 3.10
N VAL A 259 -22.51 -5.92 3.15
CA VAL A 259 -21.81 -5.54 4.39
C VAL A 259 -22.47 -4.32 5.03
N GLU A 260 -22.71 -3.26 4.27
CA GLU A 260 -23.41 -2.06 4.74
C GLU A 260 -24.77 -2.40 5.38
N ARG A 261 -25.59 -3.21 4.73
CA ARG A 261 -26.93 -3.57 5.20
C ARG A 261 -26.95 -4.49 6.41
N TRP A 262 -26.03 -5.44 6.48
CA TRP A 262 -26.10 -6.53 7.48
C TRP A 262 -25.10 -6.39 8.59
N ILE A 263 -24.04 -5.61 8.40
CA ILE A 263 -23.01 -5.36 9.41
C ILE A 263 -23.10 -3.90 9.87
N LEU A 264 -22.86 -2.91 8.99
CA LEU A 264 -22.78 -1.50 9.42
C LEU A 264 -24.11 -1.00 9.96
N ALA A 265 -25.21 -1.29 9.26
CA ALA A 265 -26.55 -0.92 9.73
C ALA A 265 -26.92 -1.57 11.09
N ALA A 266 -26.43 -2.79 11.37
CA ALA A 266 -26.63 -3.43 12.66
C ALA A 266 -25.82 -2.76 13.78
N LEU A 267 -24.63 -2.22 13.46
CA LEU A 267 -23.74 -1.55 14.41
C LEU A 267 -24.06 -0.08 14.64
N ARG A 268 -24.95 0.56 13.87
CA ARG A 268 -25.24 2.00 13.86
C ARG A 268 -25.59 2.62 15.24
N LYS A 269 -26.04 1.83 16.21
CA LYS A 269 -26.40 2.30 17.54
C LYS A 269 -25.33 2.00 18.60
N ARG A 270 -24.28 1.25 18.25
CA ARG A 270 -23.17 0.95 19.16
C ARG A 270 -22.15 2.08 19.13
N LYS A 271 -21.56 2.38 20.28
CA LYS A 271 -20.40 3.26 20.40
C LYS A 271 -19.18 2.40 20.58
N PHE A 272 -18.08 2.76 19.94
CA PHE A 272 -16.83 2.04 19.97
C PHE A 272 -15.71 2.96 20.43
N PHE A 273 -14.81 2.41 21.22
CA PHE A 273 -13.69 3.15 21.82
C PHE A 273 -12.32 2.67 21.31
N SER A 274 -12.30 1.63 20.49
CA SER A 274 -11.10 1.15 19.82
C SER A 274 -11.44 0.48 18.49
N LEU A 275 -10.46 0.46 17.59
CA LEU A 275 -10.55 -0.27 16.32
C LEU A 275 -10.72 -1.79 16.54
N ALA A 276 -10.11 -2.31 17.62
CA ALA A 276 -10.24 -3.72 18.00
C ALA A 276 -11.69 -4.11 18.36
N GLU A 277 -12.40 -3.25 19.12
CA GLU A 277 -13.83 -3.47 19.43
C GLU A 277 -14.70 -3.44 18.18
N VAL A 278 -14.42 -2.53 17.24
CA VAL A 278 -15.12 -2.49 15.93
C VAL A 278 -14.90 -3.80 15.20
N ASN A 279 -13.65 -4.24 15.08
CA ASN A 279 -13.30 -5.46 14.36
C ASN A 279 -13.91 -6.71 14.99
N GLN A 280 -13.92 -6.81 16.30
CA GLN A 280 -14.60 -7.91 17.01
C GLN A 280 -16.10 -7.95 16.66
N ALA A 281 -16.77 -6.80 16.70
CA ALA A 281 -18.19 -6.71 16.37
C ALA A 281 -18.48 -7.04 14.90
N ILE A 282 -17.60 -6.61 13.98
CA ILE A 282 -17.68 -6.96 12.56
C ILE A 282 -17.54 -8.47 12.39
N GLN A 283 -16.55 -9.11 13.03
CA GLN A 283 -16.29 -10.55 12.90
C GLN A 283 -17.49 -11.39 13.36
N GLU A 284 -18.15 -11.04 14.46
CA GLU A 284 -19.36 -11.72 14.94
C GLU A 284 -20.50 -11.67 13.91
N LEU A 285 -20.72 -10.50 13.30
CA LEU A 285 -21.77 -10.32 12.30
C LEU A 285 -21.39 -10.93 10.96
N LEU A 286 -20.11 -10.90 10.61
CA LEU A 286 -19.56 -11.49 9.39
C LEU A 286 -19.75 -13.01 9.36
N MET A 287 -19.50 -13.70 10.48
CA MET A 287 -19.79 -15.14 10.60
C MET A 287 -21.26 -15.42 10.34
N ARG A 288 -22.17 -14.68 10.99
CA ARG A 288 -23.62 -14.80 10.77
C ARG A 288 -24.02 -14.51 9.32
N LEU A 289 -23.40 -13.52 8.68
CA LEU A 289 -23.64 -13.19 7.27
C LEU A 289 -23.23 -14.33 6.35
N ASN A 290 -22.07 -14.92 6.58
CA ASN A 290 -21.54 -15.99 5.75
C ASN A 290 -22.32 -17.32 5.94
N ASP A 291 -22.88 -17.55 7.12
CA ASP A 291 -23.71 -18.73 7.42
C ASP A 291 -25.17 -18.59 6.94
N ARG A 292 -25.57 -17.36 6.61
CA ARG A 292 -26.95 -17.09 6.23
C ARG A 292 -27.34 -17.79 4.91
N PRO A 293 -28.47 -18.55 4.86
CA PRO A 293 -28.93 -19.18 3.64
C PRO A 293 -29.26 -18.17 2.54
N PHE A 294 -28.96 -18.51 1.31
CA PHE A 294 -29.36 -17.72 0.15
C PHE A 294 -30.89 -17.79 -0.07
N ARG A 295 -31.48 -16.70 -0.58
CA ARG A 295 -32.93 -16.65 -0.88
C ARG A 295 -33.32 -17.39 -2.16
N LYS A 296 -32.41 -17.48 -3.16
CA LYS A 296 -32.72 -17.93 -4.52
C LYS A 296 -31.93 -19.18 -4.94
N ARG A 297 -31.06 -19.71 -4.10
CA ARG A 297 -30.26 -20.91 -4.33
C ARG A 297 -30.06 -21.65 -3.01
N GLU A 298 -29.75 -22.90 -3.07
CA GLU A 298 -29.41 -23.71 -1.89
C GLU A 298 -28.06 -23.32 -1.30
N GLY A 299 -27.91 -23.55 0.00
CA GLY A 299 -26.69 -23.31 0.75
C GLY A 299 -26.52 -21.89 1.25
N SER A 300 -25.35 -21.63 1.80
CA SER A 300 -24.88 -20.35 2.32
C SER A 300 -23.56 -19.94 1.64
N ARG A 301 -23.06 -18.75 1.94
CA ARG A 301 -21.73 -18.34 1.48
C ARG A 301 -20.64 -19.27 1.99
N ARG A 302 -20.72 -19.66 3.26
CA ARG A 302 -19.78 -20.60 3.89
C ARG A 302 -19.84 -21.98 3.24
N SER A 303 -21.02 -22.56 3.06
CA SER A 303 -21.13 -23.90 2.46
C SER A 303 -20.59 -23.94 1.04
N LEU A 304 -20.82 -22.89 0.25
CA LEU A 304 -20.25 -22.77 -1.10
C LEU A 304 -18.74 -22.50 -1.08
N PHE A 305 -18.27 -21.75 -0.11
CA PHE A 305 -16.83 -21.53 0.07
C PHE A 305 -16.12 -22.86 0.36
N GLU A 306 -16.61 -23.62 1.32
CA GLU A 306 -16.02 -24.91 1.73
C GLU A 306 -16.03 -25.94 0.61
N SER A 307 -17.10 -25.95 -0.20
CA SER A 307 -17.25 -26.92 -1.29
C SER A 307 -16.59 -26.52 -2.61
N LEU A 308 -16.47 -25.21 -2.90
CA LEU A 308 -16.01 -24.73 -4.20
C LEU A 308 -14.67 -23.98 -4.11
N ASP A 309 -14.64 -22.85 -3.37
CA ASP A 309 -13.48 -21.96 -3.39
C ASP A 309 -12.30 -22.50 -2.58
N LYS A 310 -12.55 -22.96 -1.35
CA LYS A 310 -11.49 -23.40 -0.43
C LYS A 310 -10.58 -24.50 -1.00
N PRO A 311 -11.07 -25.55 -1.69
CA PRO A 311 -10.21 -26.55 -2.33
C PRO A 311 -9.42 -26.01 -3.52
N ALA A 312 -9.87 -24.91 -4.13
CA ALA A 312 -9.25 -24.29 -5.31
C ALA A 312 -8.27 -23.17 -4.96
N LEU A 313 -8.28 -22.66 -3.71
CA LEU A 313 -7.30 -21.69 -3.25
C LEU A 313 -5.91 -22.32 -3.16
N ARG A 314 -4.88 -21.52 -3.45
CA ARG A 314 -3.49 -21.90 -3.24
C ARG A 314 -3.12 -21.81 -1.77
N ALA A 315 -2.16 -22.64 -1.34
CA ALA A 315 -1.65 -22.60 0.02
C ALA A 315 -1.02 -21.24 0.34
N LEU A 316 -1.16 -20.79 1.59
CA LEU A 316 -0.46 -19.62 2.10
C LEU A 316 1.05 -19.87 2.10
N PRO A 317 1.90 -18.86 1.83
CA PRO A 317 3.32 -18.93 2.09
C PRO A 317 3.61 -19.26 3.56
N ALA A 318 4.75 -19.92 3.81
CA ALA A 318 5.18 -20.26 5.17
C ALA A 318 5.45 -19.01 6.01
N GLU A 319 5.95 -17.96 5.39
CA GLU A 319 6.23 -16.67 6.02
C GLU A 319 5.18 -15.64 5.60
N ARG A 320 4.79 -14.82 6.56
CA ARG A 320 3.91 -13.69 6.30
C ARG A 320 4.68 -12.59 5.58
N TYR A 321 4.05 -11.92 4.61
CA TYR A 321 4.66 -10.75 3.98
C TYR A 321 4.90 -9.65 4.99
N GLU A 322 6.09 -9.07 4.98
CA GLU A 322 6.43 -7.91 5.78
C GLU A 322 6.34 -6.64 4.93
N TYR A 323 5.39 -5.77 5.30
CA TYR A 323 5.19 -4.48 4.63
C TYR A 323 6.47 -3.63 4.69
N GLY A 324 6.84 -3.03 3.57
CA GLY A 324 7.96 -2.10 3.49
C GLY A 324 7.61 -0.86 2.67
N ASP A 325 7.97 0.31 3.20
CA ASP A 325 7.90 1.56 2.46
C ASP A 325 9.08 1.66 1.50
N TRP A 326 8.79 2.12 0.27
CA TRP A 326 9.82 2.34 -0.74
C TRP A 326 10.00 3.83 -1.00
N GLU A 327 11.25 4.30 -0.89
CA GLU A 327 11.63 5.67 -1.20
C GLU A 327 12.88 5.69 -2.07
N THR A 328 13.00 6.71 -2.93
CA THR A 328 14.20 6.93 -3.75
C THR A 328 15.02 8.03 -3.12
N HIS A 329 16.28 7.75 -2.84
CA HIS A 329 17.22 8.69 -2.23
C HIS A 329 18.50 8.80 -3.05
N ARG A 330 19.16 9.94 -2.95
CA ARG A 330 20.51 10.13 -3.46
C ARG A 330 21.51 9.89 -2.34
N VAL A 331 22.53 9.07 -2.60
CA VAL A 331 23.59 8.82 -1.63
C VAL A 331 24.41 10.10 -1.41
N ASN A 332 24.60 10.49 -0.16
CA ASN A 332 25.40 11.63 0.21
C ASN A 332 26.91 11.40 -0.04
N ILE A 333 27.70 12.49 0.02
CA ILE A 333 29.17 12.42 -0.17
C ILE A 333 29.87 11.60 0.91
N ASP A 334 29.25 11.40 2.04
CA ASP A 334 29.68 10.60 3.18
C ASP A 334 29.22 9.14 3.12
N TYR A 335 28.77 8.67 1.93
CA TYR A 335 28.26 7.32 1.67
C TYR A 335 27.08 6.88 2.54
N HIS A 336 26.24 7.80 2.97
CA HIS A 336 25.00 7.53 3.68
C HIS A 336 23.77 7.96 2.89
N VAL A 337 22.66 7.29 3.18
CA VAL A 337 21.31 7.69 2.79
C VAL A 337 20.53 8.04 4.05
N ALA A 338 19.73 9.09 4.00
CA ALA A 338 18.87 9.48 5.09
C ALA A 338 17.51 8.79 4.93
N PHE A 339 17.01 8.17 6.00
CA PHE A 339 15.66 7.65 6.09
C PHE A 339 15.16 7.86 7.53
N ASP A 340 13.95 8.41 7.67
CA ASP A 340 13.31 8.65 8.98
C ASP A 340 14.22 9.38 9.99
N ASN A 341 14.92 10.45 9.52
CA ASN A 341 15.91 11.22 10.29
C ASN A 341 17.13 10.46 10.82
N HIS A 342 17.39 9.27 10.31
CA HIS A 342 18.59 8.48 10.61
C HIS A 342 19.40 8.24 9.32
N TRP A 343 20.73 8.07 9.43
CA TRP A 343 21.60 7.85 8.29
C TRP A 343 22.10 6.39 8.24
N TYR A 344 21.95 5.78 7.07
CA TYR A 344 22.37 4.39 6.83
C TYR A 344 23.46 4.35 5.78
N SER A 345 24.58 3.68 6.08
CA SER A 345 25.69 3.62 5.14
C SER A 345 25.43 2.67 3.98
N VAL A 346 25.97 3.02 2.84
CA VAL A 346 26.01 2.18 1.63
C VAL A 346 27.44 2.10 1.11
N PRO A 347 27.80 1.14 0.25
CA PRO A 347 29.14 1.09 -0.35
C PRO A 347 29.52 2.43 -0.96
N TYR A 348 30.68 2.97 -0.61
CA TYR A 348 31.14 4.31 -0.99
C TYR A 348 31.19 4.57 -2.49
N GLN A 349 31.27 3.50 -3.30
CA GLN A 349 31.24 3.59 -4.77
C GLN A 349 29.90 4.14 -5.30
N LEU A 350 28.85 4.07 -4.49
CA LEU A 350 27.51 4.55 -4.85
C LEU A 350 27.29 6.04 -4.48
N THR A 351 28.31 6.71 -3.96
CA THR A 351 28.24 8.14 -3.61
C THR A 351 27.69 8.95 -4.77
N GLN A 352 26.70 9.82 -4.47
CA GLN A 352 25.95 10.67 -5.40
C GLN A 352 25.09 9.92 -6.43
N GLN A 353 24.96 8.62 -6.38
CA GLN A 353 24.04 7.84 -7.19
C GLN A 353 22.65 7.77 -6.54
N GLU A 354 21.64 7.55 -7.36
CA GLU A 354 20.29 7.27 -6.86
C GLU A 354 20.19 5.80 -6.45
N VAL A 355 19.59 5.59 -5.29
CA VAL A 355 19.32 4.27 -4.71
C VAL A 355 17.88 4.22 -4.21
N GLU A 356 17.32 3.04 -4.17
CA GLU A 356 16.01 2.77 -3.63
C GLU A 356 16.15 2.19 -2.23
N VAL A 357 15.43 2.75 -1.27
CA VAL A 357 15.41 2.33 0.13
C VAL A 357 14.07 1.64 0.39
N ARG A 358 14.13 0.40 0.88
CA ARG A 358 12.98 -0.34 1.39
C ARG A 358 13.08 -0.39 2.90
N ALA A 359 12.12 0.18 3.60
CA ALA A 359 12.10 0.18 5.05
C ALA A 359 10.90 -0.62 5.57
N THR A 360 11.18 -1.67 6.34
CA THR A 360 10.18 -2.42 7.10
C THR A 360 10.07 -1.90 8.53
N ALA A 361 9.32 -2.56 9.38
CA ALA A 361 9.27 -2.22 10.80
C ALA A 361 10.62 -2.40 11.50
N THR A 362 11.45 -3.34 11.06
CA THR A 362 12.68 -3.77 11.73
C THR A 362 13.94 -3.56 10.92
N THR A 363 13.85 -3.43 9.59
CA THR A 363 15.01 -3.38 8.70
C THR A 363 14.93 -2.23 7.71
N VAL A 364 16.09 -1.73 7.30
CA VAL A 364 16.27 -0.79 6.20
C VAL A 364 17.21 -1.44 5.18
N GLU A 365 16.70 -1.73 4.01
CA GLU A 365 17.42 -2.32 2.90
C GLU A 365 17.63 -1.29 1.80
N VAL A 366 18.81 -1.27 1.21
CA VAL A 366 19.14 -0.34 0.13
C VAL A 366 19.41 -1.12 -1.14
N PHE A 367 18.78 -0.71 -2.23
CA PHE A 367 18.90 -1.34 -3.54
C PHE A 367 19.46 -0.35 -4.55
N HIS A 368 20.32 -0.84 -5.42
CA HIS A 368 20.81 -0.12 -6.57
C HIS A 368 20.62 -0.97 -7.83
N ARG A 369 19.84 -0.45 -8.80
CA ARG A 369 19.49 -1.18 -10.03
C ARG A 369 18.89 -2.56 -9.77
N GLY A 370 18.01 -2.66 -8.78
CA GLY A 370 17.34 -3.90 -8.40
C GLY A 370 18.17 -4.89 -7.58
N LEU A 371 19.45 -4.60 -7.29
CA LEU A 371 20.30 -5.43 -6.45
C LEU A 371 20.41 -4.82 -5.04
N ARG A 372 20.22 -5.64 -4.00
CA ARG A 372 20.41 -5.22 -2.61
C ARG A 372 21.90 -5.00 -2.34
N VAL A 373 22.26 -3.76 -1.99
CA VAL A 373 23.65 -3.32 -1.75
C VAL A 373 23.96 -3.10 -0.28
N ALA A 374 22.94 -2.88 0.56
CA ALA A 374 23.08 -2.77 2.00
C ALA A 374 21.82 -3.25 2.72
N SER A 375 21.98 -3.70 3.96
CA SER A 375 20.88 -4.04 4.88
C SER A 375 21.28 -3.66 6.31
N HIS A 376 20.39 -2.98 7.01
CA HIS A 376 20.61 -2.47 8.37
C HIS A 376 19.41 -2.80 9.26
N ALA A 377 19.64 -2.97 10.55
CA ALA A 377 18.55 -2.87 11.52
C ALA A 377 18.01 -1.44 11.52
N ARG A 378 16.67 -1.29 11.50
CA ARG A 378 16.04 0.03 11.56
C ARG A 378 16.29 0.67 12.91
N SER A 379 16.80 1.90 12.91
CA SER A 379 17.00 2.73 14.09
C SER A 379 15.98 3.87 14.09
N HIS A 380 15.44 4.16 15.27
CA HIS A 380 14.54 5.29 15.49
C HIS A 380 15.23 6.45 16.24
N VAL A 381 16.56 6.38 16.40
CA VAL A 381 17.33 7.45 17.01
C VAL A 381 17.55 8.54 15.97
N PRO A 382 16.96 9.74 16.13
CA PRO A 382 17.10 10.80 15.16
C PRO A 382 18.52 11.36 15.17
N HIS A 383 18.99 11.81 14.01
CA HIS A 383 20.28 12.46 13.81
C HIS A 383 21.51 11.61 14.18
N ASP A 384 21.36 10.30 14.16
CA ASP A 384 22.46 9.34 14.34
C ASP A 384 22.69 8.54 13.07
N ALA A 385 23.80 7.79 13.00
CA ALA A 385 24.21 7.04 11.82
C ALA A 385 24.54 5.58 12.14
N THR A 386 23.96 4.67 11.37
CA THR A 386 24.34 3.25 11.35
C THR A 386 25.30 3.00 10.21
N THR A 387 26.57 2.77 10.54
CA THR A 387 27.66 2.63 9.56
C THR A 387 28.29 1.25 9.60
N VAL A 388 28.26 0.55 8.48
CA VAL A 388 29.00 -0.70 8.26
C VAL A 388 30.42 -0.36 7.79
N ASN A 389 31.43 -1.00 8.40
CA ASN A 389 32.83 -0.67 8.13
C ASN A 389 33.25 -0.95 6.68
N ASP A 390 32.72 -2.01 6.08
CA ASP A 390 33.01 -2.40 4.69
C ASP A 390 32.46 -1.41 3.64
N HIS A 391 31.51 -0.57 4.02
CA HIS A 391 30.99 0.49 3.16
C HIS A 391 31.96 1.67 3.02
N ARG A 392 32.95 1.78 3.91
CA ARG A 392 33.92 2.89 3.94
C ARG A 392 35.06 2.68 2.95
N PRO A 393 35.59 3.74 2.33
CA PRO A 393 36.84 3.68 1.60
C PRO A 393 37.98 3.14 2.50
N LYS A 394 38.91 2.40 1.95
CA LYS A 394 40.06 1.86 2.71
C LYS A 394 40.88 2.94 3.47
N ALA A 395 40.92 4.16 2.93
CA ALA A 395 41.54 5.29 3.61
C ALA A 395 40.84 5.69 4.91
N HIS A 396 39.49 5.69 4.90
CA HIS A 396 38.68 6.00 6.08
C HIS A 396 38.71 4.87 7.10
N GLN A 397 38.70 3.60 6.66
CA GLN A 397 38.86 2.45 7.54
C GLN A 397 40.16 2.54 8.30
N ARG A 398 41.31 2.80 7.60
CA ARG A 398 42.62 2.97 8.22
C ARG A 398 42.67 4.13 9.19
N HIS A 399 42.00 5.25 8.88
CA HIS A 399 41.95 6.42 9.77
C HIS A 399 41.25 6.11 11.10
N LEU A 400 40.17 5.35 11.07
CA LEU A 400 39.42 4.92 12.27
C LEU A 400 40.11 3.80 13.05
N GLU A 401 41.01 3.03 12.41
CA GLU A 401 41.84 2.07 13.08
C GLU A 401 42.94 2.73 13.93
N TRP A 402 43.22 4.03 13.71
CA TRP A 402 44.25 4.76 14.46
C TRP A 402 43.65 5.36 15.72
N THR A 403 43.58 4.55 16.76
CA THR A 403 43.29 5.02 18.10
C THR A 403 44.56 5.47 18.79
N PRO A 404 44.53 6.39 19.79
CA PRO A 404 45.69 6.75 20.59
C PRO A 404 46.42 5.54 21.12
N SER A 405 45.70 4.58 21.71
CA SER A 405 46.25 3.35 22.28
C SER A 405 47.01 2.51 21.24
N ARG A 406 46.44 2.36 20.03
CA ARG A 406 47.10 1.57 18.96
C ARG A 406 48.36 2.24 18.44
N LEU A 407 48.38 3.58 18.34
CA LEU A 407 49.58 4.32 17.96
C LEU A 407 50.69 4.16 19.00
N VAL A 408 50.32 4.25 20.29
CA VAL A 408 51.26 4.01 21.41
C VAL A 408 51.75 2.58 21.44
N ASP A 409 50.86 1.59 21.25
CA ASP A 409 51.29 0.18 21.18
C ASP A 409 52.20 -0.09 19.99
N TRP A 410 51.98 0.55 18.85
CA TRP A 410 52.90 0.46 17.72
C TRP A 410 54.23 1.17 18.03
N ALA A 411 54.24 2.30 18.72
CA ALA A 411 55.45 2.97 19.18
C ALA A 411 56.26 2.10 20.16
N LYS A 412 55.62 1.31 21.04
CA LYS A 412 56.28 0.34 21.93
C LYS A 412 57.08 -0.71 21.18
N THR A 413 56.70 -1.05 19.94
CA THR A 413 57.47 -1.99 19.11
C THR A 413 58.81 -1.40 18.64
N ILE A 414 58.93 -0.06 18.66
CA ILE A 414 60.19 0.66 18.36
C ILE A 414 61.02 0.80 19.65
N GLY A 415 60.35 1.27 20.72
CA GLY A 415 60.94 1.39 22.03
C GLY A 415 60.10 2.21 23.03
N PRO A 416 60.41 2.13 24.33
CA PRO A 416 59.63 2.80 25.38
C PRO A 416 59.68 4.32 25.30
N ALA A 417 60.80 4.92 24.93
CA ALA A 417 60.88 6.38 24.77
C ALA A 417 60.07 6.87 23.57
N THR A 418 59.96 6.09 22.50
CA THR A 418 59.10 6.42 21.36
C THR A 418 57.62 6.37 21.76
N ALA A 419 57.22 5.44 22.61
CA ALA A 419 55.85 5.36 23.15
C ALA A 419 55.55 6.58 24.05
N GLU A 420 56.42 6.91 24.95
CA GLU A 420 56.31 8.12 25.80
C GLU A 420 56.26 9.40 24.96
N LEU A 421 57.06 9.52 23.92
CA LEU A 421 57.03 10.64 22.99
C LEU A 421 55.65 10.77 22.35
N PHE A 422 55.00 9.67 21.94
CA PHE A 422 53.67 9.70 21.34
C PHE A 422 52.62 10.15 22.34
N ASP A 423 52.67 9.67 23.58
CA ASP A 423 51.76 10.14 24.64
C ASP A 423 51.93 11.65 24.88
N ARG A 424 53.15 12.17 24.94
CA ARG A 424 53.42 13.62 25.10
C ARG A 424 52.93 14.43 23.88
N ILE A 425 53.19 13.97 22.66
CA ILE A 425 52.70 14.62 21.42
C ILE A 425 51.18 14.72 21.42
N MET A 426 50.46 13.65 21.82
CA MET A 426 49.01 13.61 21.85
C MET A 426 48.44 14.42 23.02
N ALA A 427 49.03 14.32 24.22
CA ALA A 427 48.59 15.06 25.40
C ALA A 427 48.80 16.56 25.26
N GLY A 428 49.81 17.00 24.51
CA GLY A 428 50.09 18.41 24.21
C GLY A 428 49.10 19.06 23.21
N LYS A 429 48.07 18.32 22.76
CA LYS A 429 47.05 18.84 21.84
C LYS A 429 45.66 18.86 22.50
N ARG A 430 44.84 19.83 22.08
CA ARG A 430 43.45 19.92 22.56
C ARG A 430 42.66 18.65 22.31
N HIS A 431 42.91 17.98 21.15
CA HIS A 431 42.37 16.69 20.80
C HIS A 431 43.52 15.74 20.38
N PRO A 432 43.63 14.54 20.92
CA PRO A 432 44.71 13.59 20.62
C PRO A 432 44.93 13.34 19.12
N GLU A 433 43.84 13.35 18.34
CA GLU A 433 43.83 13.13 16.88
C GLU A 433 44.72 14.16 16.12
N GLN A 434 44.88 15.38 16.65
CA GLN A 434 45.73 16.40 16.06
C GLN A 434 47.22 15.98 16.09
N GLY A 435 47.57 15.08 17.01
CA GLY A 435 48.92 14.51 17.13
C GLY A 435 49.18 13.34 16.16
N TYR A 436 48.16 12.71 15.61
CA TYR A 436 48.31 11.46 14.80
C TYR A 436 49.25 11.64 13.62
N ARG A 437 49.17 12.75 12.88
CA ARG A 437 50.07 12.99 11.73
C ARG A 437 51.54 13.03 12.17
N SER A 438 51.83 13.61 13.33
CA SER A 438 53.21 13.68 13.90
C SER A 438 53.67 12.28 14.31
N CYS A 439 52.84 11.53 15.02
CA CYS A 439 53.15 10.16 15.43
C CYS A 439 53.39 9.23 14.21
N LEU A 440 52.54 9.28 13.19
CA LEU A 440 52.69 8.55 11.95
C LEU A 440 53.95 8.97 11.17
N GLY A 441 54.30 10.27 11.22
CA GLY A 441 55.55 10.76 10.68
C GLY A 441 56.76 10.08 11.35
N VAL A 442 56.77 9.99 12.66
CA VAL A 442 57.84 9.30 13.42
C VAL A 442 57.86 7.82 13.11
N LEU A 443 56.72 7.16 13.03
CA LEU A 443 56.67 5.73 12.59
C LEU A 443 57.22 5.52 11.19
N ARG A 444 57.05 6.49 10.27
CA ARG A 444 57.68 6.38 8.93
C ARG A 444 59.20 6.52 8.99
N LEU A 445 59.73 7.31 9.93
CA LEU A 445 61.16 7.41 10.11
C LEU A 445 61.79 6.07 10.53
N SER A 446 61.08 5.19 11.26
CA SER A 446 61.58 3.87 11.60
C SER A 446 61.79 2.94 10.39
N LYS A 447 61.22 3.28 9.22
CA LYS A 447 61.50 2.60 7.95
C LYS A 447 62.76 3.09 7.23
N GLN A 448 63.20 4.32 7.54
CA GLN A 448 64.39 4.96 6.95
C GLN A 448 65.61 4.81 7.84
N TYR A 449 65.37 4.81 9.15
CA TYR A 449 66.36 4.68 10.19
C TYR A 449 66.10 3.41 11.01
N THR A 450 67.10 2.86 11.67
CA THR A 450 66.87 1.70 12.56
C THR A 450 66.01 2.06 13.76
N SER A 451 65.23 1.10 14.29
CA SER A 451 64.41 1.33 15.50
C SER A 451 65.23 1.85 16.67
N GLN A 452 66.46 1.40 16.83
CA GLN A 452 67.39 1.87 17.87
C GLN A 452 67.69 3.36 17.74
N ARG A 453 67.92 3.85 16.51
CA ARG A 453 68.16 5.30 16.26
C ARG A 453 66.94 6.15 16.52
N VAL A 454 65.76 5.69 16.10
CA VAL A 454 64.51 6.42 16.35
C VAL A 454 64.21 6.45 17.84
N GLU A 455 64.45 5.38 18.58
CA GLU A 455 64.31 5.31 20.03
C GLU A 455 65.30 6.26 20.74
N ALA A 456 66.56 6.32 20.31
CA ALA A 456 67.55 7.26 20.84
C ALA A 456 67.17 8.70 20.54
N ALA A 457 66.69 9.01 19.35
CA ALA A 457 66.17 10.32 18.96
C ALA A 457 64.93 10.73 19.77
N ALA A 458 64.03 9.78 20.02
CA ALA A 458 62.84 10.02 20.87
C ALA A 458 63.25 10.35 22.31
N ARG A 459 64.17 9.62 22.90
CA ARG A 459 64.70 9.85 24.23
C ARG A 459 65.33 11.25 24.33
N ARG A 460 66.12 11.62 23.31
CA ARG A 460 66.71 12.99 23.25
C ARG A 460 65.66 14.07 23.11
N ALA A 461 64.66 13.89 22.27
CA ALA A 461 63.56 14.83 22.09
C ALA A 461 62.77 15.05 23.39
N ILE A 462 62.56 13.99 24.17
CA ILE A 462 61.89 14.04 25.48
C ILE A 462 62.77 14.82 26.48
N ALA A 463 64.07 14.50 26.55
CA ALA A 463 65.03 15.16 27.46
C ALA A 463 65.15 16.66 27.21
N LEU A 464 64.95 17.10 25.97
CA LEU A 464 64.97 18.53 25.55
C LEU A 464 63.59 19.18 25.54
N ASP A 465 62.55 18.47 25.99
CA ASP A 465 61.13 18.91 25.93
C ASP A 465 60.72 19.36 24.53
N ALA A 466 61.34 18.80 23.49
CA ALA A 466 61.08 19.14 22.09
C ALA A 466 60.28 18.02 21.40
N CYS A 467 59.10 17.68 21.98
CA CYS A 467 58.26 16.56 21.57
C CYS A 467 57.49 16.85 20.28
N SER A 468 58.19 16.81 19.12
CA SER A 468 57.58 16.99 17.81
C SER A 468 58.21 16.08 16.73
N TYR A 469 57.45 15.83 15.65
CA TYR A 469 57.99 15.10 14.46
C TYR A 469 59.23 15.83 13.88
N GLN A 470 59.16 17.15 13.80
CA GLN A 470 60.26 17.97 13.25
C GLN A 470 61.53 17.78 14.06
N SER A 471 61.43 17.83 15.39
CA SER A 471 62.56 17.63 16.30
C SER A 471 63.19 16.27 16.15
N VAL A 472 62.40 15.19 16.15
CA VAL A 472 62.90 13.84 15.94
C VAL A 472 63.58 13.68 14.59
N LYS A 473 62.98 14.25 13.52
CA LYS A 473 63.56 14.25 12.19
C LYS A 473 64.91 14.97 12.14
N SER A 474 64.98 16.14 12.74
CA SER A 474 66.22 16.94 12.82
C SER A 474 67.30 16.20 13.60
N ILE A 475 67.00 15.63 14.77
CA ILE A 475 67.93 14.84 15.57
C ILE A 475 68.53 13.68 14.75
N LEU A 476 67.69 12.97 13.99
CA LEU A 476 68.14 11.85 13.14
C LEU A 476 68.98 12.31 11.94
N GLN A 477 68.62 13.42 11.32
CA GLN A 477 69.33 13.98 10.17
C GLN A 477 70.70 14.54 10.55
N CYS A 478 70.80 15.18 11.74
CA CYS A 478 72.03 15.73 12.24
C CYS A 478 72.89 14.73 13.05
N HIS A 479 72.52 13.44 13.08
CA HIS A 479 73.21 12.40 13.86
C HIS A 479 73.32 12.71 15.36
N LEU A 480 72.46 13.54 15.92
CA LEU A 480 72.46 13.89 17.33
C LEU A 480 71.96 12.74 18.23
N ASP A 481 71.31 11.73 17.65
CA ASP A 481 70.86 10.52 18.32
C ASP A 481 72.01 9.68 18.89
N SER A 482 73.22 9.80 18.34
CA SER A 482 74.42 9.08 18.79
C SER A 482 75.29 9.85 19.79
N GLN A 483 74.98 11.10 20.06
CA GLN A 483 75.75 11.95 20.98
C GLN A 483 75.17 11.89 22.41
N THR A 484 76.04 11.85 23.41
CA THR A 484 75.66 11.93 24.82
C THR A 484 75.00 13.30 25.12
N ILE A 485 73.89 13.27 25.88
CA ILE A 485 73.26 14.53 26.36
C ILE A 485 74.14 15.03 27.49
N GLU A 486 74.90 16.09 27.27
CA GLU A 486 75.57 16.82 28.36
C GLU A 486 74.47 17.39 29.27
N PRO A 487 74.55 17.19 30.61
CA PRO A 487 73.62 17.83 31.52
C PRO A 487 73.74 19.36 31.32
N ALA A 488 72.60 20.01 31.26
CA ALA A 488 72.57 21.47 31.16
C ALA A 488 73.49 22.05 32.26
N ALA A 489 74.45 22.88 31.87
CA ALA A 489 75.31 23.57 32.81
C ALA A 489 74.39 24.32 33.80
N GLU A 490 74.67 24.17 35.11
CA GLU A 490 73.94 24.90 36.12
C GLU A 490 73.83 26.39 35.74
N PRO A 491 72.66 27.03 35.89
CA PRO A 491 72.51 28.43 35.56
C PRO A 491 73.56 29.20 36.36
N LYS A 492 74.48 29.86 35.66
CA LYS A 492 75.46 30.78 36.29
C LYS A 492 74.66 31.73 37.14
N PRO A 493 75.06 31.98 38.41
CA PRO A 493 74.40 32.95 39.25
C PRO A 493 74.33 34.32 38.51
N PRO A 494 73.26 35.05 38.68
CA PRO A 494 73.13 36.35 38.03
C PRO A 494 74.33 37.20 38.32
N LEU A 495 74.96 37.75 37.28
CA LEU A 495 76.10 38.69 37.42
C LEU A 495 75.59 39.90 38.17
N ASP A 496 76.05 39.98 39.44
CA ASP A 496 75.82 41.18 40.26
C ASP A 496 76.83 42.29 39.86
N HIS A 497 76.35 43.27 39.12
CA HIS A 497 77.15 44.35 38.64
C HIS A 497 76.40 45.66 38.81
N PRO A 498 76.99 46.71 39.35
CA PRO A 498 76.27 47.97 39.63
C PRO A 498 75.63 48.68 38.42
N ASN A 499 75.92 48.22 37.21
CA ASN A 499 75.25 48.67 35.97
C ASN A 499 74.09 47.79 35.49
N ILE A 500 73.78 46.69 36.20
CA ILE A 500 72.62 45.89 35.89
C ILE A 500 71.46 46.39 36.69
N ARG A 501 70.51 47.07 35.99
CA ARG A 501 69.32 47.65 36.60
C ARG A 501 68.32 46.45 36.83
N GLY A 502 67.99 46.25 38.13
CA GLY A 502 67.01 45.21 38.50
C GLY A 502 65.59 45.58 38.08
N SER A 503 64.66 44.66 38.26
CA SER A 503 63.24 44.86 37.95
C SER A 503 62.64 46.08 38.61
N GLU A 504 63.11 46.47 39.78
CA GLU A 504 62.63 47.60 40.52
C GLU A 504 62.95 48.97 39.87
N TYR A 505 63.86 49.01 38.89
CA TYR A 505 64.17 50.27 38.16
C TYR A 505 63.04 50.69 37.20
N PHE A 506 62.15 49.85 36.86
CA PHE A 506 61.01 50.11 35.95
C PHE A 506 59.69 50.27 36.70
N ASP A 507 59.69 50.19 38.04
CA ASP A 507 58.49 50.33 38.84
C ASP A 507 58.37 51.86 39.19
N THR A 508 58.01 52.66 38.20
CA THR A 508 57.58 54.01 38.42
C THR A 508 56.16 54.00 38.93
N GLY A 509 56.02 54.06 40.28
CA GLY A 509 54.72 54.15 40.92
C GLY A 509 53.97 55.43 40.53
N GLU A 510 53.21 55.35 39.48
CA GLU A 510 52.09 56.27 39.20
C GLU A 510 50.84 55.41 38.97
N GLU A 511 50.00 55.32 40.00
CA GLU A 511 48.63 54.87 39.83
C GLU A 511 47.84 55.83 38.95
N PRO A 512 47.16 55.41 37.92
CA PRO A 512 46.25 56.30 37.20
C PRO A 512 45.00 56.53 38.05
N THR A 513 44.82 57.75 38.53
CA THR A 513 43.54 58.25 39.05
C THR A 513 42.48 58.19 37.93
N VAL A 514 41.47 57.37 38.13
CA VAL A 514 40.26 57.35 37.31
C VAL A 514 39.37 58.49 37.73
N GLN A 515 39.05 59.38 36.80
CA GLN A 515 37.83 60.18 36.80
C GLN A 515 36.78 59.52 35.93
#